data_e0347794b2e33c74f1ca8c964114f679
#
_entry.id   e0347794b2e33c74f1ca8c964114f679
#
_cell.length_a   1.000
_cell.length_b   1.000
_cell.length_c   1.000
_cell.angle_alpha   90.00
_cell.angle_beta   90.00
_cell.angle_gamma   90.00
#
_symmetry.space_group_name_H-M   'P 1'
#
loop_
_entity.id
_entity.type
_entity.pdbx_description
1 polymer ?
#
loop_
_entity_poly.entity_id
_entity_poly.type
_entity_poly.pdbx_seq_one_letter_code
_entity_poly.pdbx_strand_id
1 'polypeptide(L)'
;MSSLRNSAPNIEIDSYIRRYRRGVVNSLLEYLILNYLEKGRLCGYDIITLLHERFHILLSPGQVYPVIDLMAAQGLIRKERRGRAVLLEASLLGESLLKACREDFRAIQMQLSNPMAVELRAVAQ
;
A
#
# COMPACT_ATOMS: atom_id res chain seq x y z
N MET A 1 27.20 6.94 21.40
CA MET A 1 25.95 6.81 20.66
C MET A 1 26.05 5.88 19.48
N SER A 2 26.98 6.14 18.60
CA SER A 2 27.13 5.32 17.41
C SER A 2 27.50 3.87 17.74
N SER A 3 28.28 3.64 18.78
CA SER A 3 28.72 2.29 19.15
C SER A 3 27.53 1.40 19.54
N LEU A 4 26.54 1.96 20.24
CA LEU A 4 25.34 1.20 20.59
C LEU A 4 24.48 0.90 19.39
N ARG A 5 24.48 1.78 18.38
CA ARG A 5 23.72 1.57 17.16
C ARG A 5 24.37 0.55 16.24
N ASN A 6 25.68 0.42 16.32
CA ASN A 6 26.43 -0.46 15.45
C ASN A 6 26.53 -1.88 15.99
N SER A 7 25.93 -2.17 17.12
CA SER A 7 25.91 -3.51 17.69
C SER A 7 24.69 -4.29 17.23
N ALA A 8 24.46 -5.46 17.79
CA ALA A 8 23.35 -6.35 17.44
C ALA A 8 21.98 -5.65 17.31
N PRO A 9 21.64 -4.61 18.11
CA PRO A 9 20.35 -3.93 17.96
C PRO A 9 20.09 -3.35 16.58
N ASN A 10 21.11 -2.93 15.83
CA ASN A 10 20.93 -2.37 14.49
C ASN A 10 20.44 -3.41 13.49
N ILE A 11 20.94 -4.65 13.60
CA ILE A 11 20.51 -5.73 12.74
C ILE A 11 19.04 -6.05 12.99
N GLU A 12 18.65 -6.07 14.24
CA GLU A 12 17.26 -6.31 14.62
C GLU A 12 16.33 -5.21 14.12
N ILE A 13 16.77 -3.97 14.22
CA ILE A 13 15.99 -2.82 13.76
C ILE A 13 15.76 -2.91 12.25
N ASP A 14 16.81 -3.18 11.47
CA ASP A 14 16.69 -3.28 10.02
C ASP A 14 15.72 -4.40 9.60
N SER A 15 15.81 -5.53 10.26
CA SER A 15 14.91 -6.65 10.01
C SER A 15 13.47 -6.29 10.38
N TYR A 16 13.29 -5.63 11.51
CA TYR A 16 11.99 -5.17 11.96
C TYR A 16 11.38 -4.17 10.96
N ILE A 17 12.17 -3.20 10.50
CA ILE A 17 11.69 -2.17 9.58
C ILE A 17 11.27 -2.78 8.25
N ARG A 18 12.00 -3.77 7.74
CA ARG A 18 11.61 -4.45 6.49
C ARG A 18 10.28 -5.18 6.66
N ARG A 19 10.11 -5.88 7.77
CA ARG A 19 8.86 -6.59 8.07
C ARG A 19 7.71 -5.61 8.26
N TYR A 20 7.96 -4.52 8.97
CA TYR A 20 6.97 -3.46 9.19
C TYR A 20 6.54 -2.86 7.86
N ARG A 21 7.48 -2.52 6.99
CA ARG A 21 7.18 -1.95 5.67
C ARG A 21 6.35 -2.91 4.83
N ARG A 22 6.69 -4.18 4.83
CA ARG A 22 5.92 -5.20 4.13
C ARG A 22 4.48 -5.26 4.64
N GLY A 23 4.30 -5.20 5.94
CA GLY A 23 2.97 -5.19 6.54
C GLY A 23 2.15 -3.99 6.13
N VAL A 24 2.77 -2.80 6.12
CA VAL A 24 2.09 -1.58 5.68
C VAL A 24 1.69 -1.68 4.21
N VAL A 25 2.61 -2.11 3.34
CA VAL A 25 2.32 -2.26 1.91
C VAL A 25 1.19 -3.27 1.70
N ASN A 26 1.23 -4.39 2.39
CA ASN A 26 0.17 -5.40 2.28
C ASN A 26 -1.19 -4.86 2.73
N SER A 27 -1.23 -4.08 3.82
CA SER A 27 -2.49 -3.54 4.32
C SER A 27 -3.07 -2.46 3.40
N LEU A 28 -2.22 -1.81 2.61
CA LEU A 28 -2.62 -0.76 1.68
C LEU A 28 -2.70 -1.24 0.23
N LEU A 29 -2.62 -2.53 0.00
CA LEU A 29 -2.46 -3.07 -1.36
C LEU A 29 -3.60 -2.68 -2.29
N GLU A 30 -4.85 -2.77 -1.82
CA GLU A 30 -6.00 -2.38 -2.63
C GLU A 30 -5.94 -0.90 -3.01
N TYR A 31 -5.62 -0.05 -2.04
CA TYR A 31 -5.44 1.38 -2.29
C TYR A 31 -4.33 1.64 -3.31
N LEU A 32 -3.20 0.95 -3.17
CA LEU A 32 -2.06 1.13 -4.07
C LEU A 32 -2.39 0.67 -5.48
N ILE A 33 -3.12 -0.42 -5.62
CA ILE A 33 -3.57 -0.89 -6.93
C ILE A 33 -4.44 0.15 -7.61
N LEU A 34 -5.45 0.67 -6.91
CA LEU A 34 -6.31 1.71 -7.46
C LEU A 34 -5.52 2.97 -7.80
N ASN A 35 -4.58 3.32 -6.95
CA ASN A 35 -3.73 4.49 -7.16
C ASN A 35 -2.92 4.37 -8.45
N TYR A 36 -2.32 3.20 -8.68
CA TYR A 36 -1.53 2.98 -9.88
C TYR A 36 -2.38 2.94 -11.15
N LEU A 37 -3.64 2.51 -11.04
CA LEU A 37 -4.55 2.45 -12.18
C LEU A 37 -5.18 3.80 -12.52
N GLU A 38 -4.94 4.82 -11.71
CA GLU A 38 -5.56 6.13 -11.94
C GLU A 38 -5.18 6.74 -13.28
N LYS A 39 -3.96 6.54 -13.72
CA LYS A 39 -3.45 7.17 -14.95
C LYS A 39 -3.54 6.26 -16.18
N GLY A 40 -4.02 5.06 -16.04
CA GLY A 40 -4.15 4.17 -17.17
C GLY A 40 -4.19 2.71 -16.79
N ARG A 41 -4.26 1.89 -17.82
CA ARG A 41 -4.37 0.44 -17.64
C ARG A 41 -2.99 -0.16 -17.39
N LEU A 42 -2.94 -1.12 -16.49
CA LEU A 42 -1.73 -1.87 -16.17
C LEU A 42 -2.09 -3.34 -16.01
N CYS A 43 -1.14 -4.22 -16.25
CA CYS A 43 -1.31 -5.62 -15.88
C CYS A 43 -0.83 -5.85 -14.44
N GLY A 44 -1.18 -7.02 -13.89
CA GLY A 44 -0.79 -7.33 -12.51
C GLY A 44 0.73 -7.36 -12.32
N TYR A 45 1.47 -7.79 -13.32
CA TYR A 45 2.92 -7.81 -13.26
C TYR A 45 3.49 -6.38 -13.13
N ASP A 46 2.91 -5.41 -13.84
CA ASP A 46 3.32 -4.01 -13.72
C ASP A 46 3.14 -3.49 -12.28
N ILE A 47 2.06 -3.89 -11.64
CA ILE A 47 1.78 -3.50 -10.27
C ILE A 47 2.85 -4.07 -9.33
N ILE A 48 3.20 -5.33 -9.49
CA ILE A 48 4.25 -5.97 -8.69
C ILE A 48 5.58 -5.23 -8.88
N THR A 49 5.91 -4.87 -10.12
CA THR A 49 7.13 -4.14 -10.44
C THR A 49 7.15 -2.76 -9.80
N LEU A 50 6.03 -2.03 -9.87
CA LEU A 50 5.93 -0.71 -9.27
C LEU A 50 6.08 -0.76 -7.75
N LEU A 51 5.47 -1.74 -7.12
CA LEU A 51 5.60 -1.92 -5.67
C LEU A 51 7.05 -2.18 -5.28
N HIS A 52 7.75 -3.01 -6.05
CA HIS A 52 9.15 -3.28 -5.80
C HIS A 52 10.02 -2.05 -6.00
N GLU A 53 9.80 -1.31 -7.07
CA GLU A 53 10.57 -0.11 -7.35
C GLU A 53 10.35 0.99 -6.31
N ARG A 54 9.11 1.16 -5.86
CA ARG A 54 8.76 2.27 -4.98
C ARG A 54 8.98 1.99 -3.51
N PHE A 55 8.74 0.75 -3.09
CA PHE A 55 8.79 0.40 -1.67
C PHE A 55 9.89 -0.58 -1.34
N HIS A 56 10.60 -1.09 -2.35
CA HIS A 56 11.63 -2.12 -2.18
C HIS A 56 11.07 -3.38 -1.50
N ILE A 57 9.80 -3.67 -1.79
CA ILE A 57 9.10 -4.85 -1.29
C ILE A 57 8.69 -5.69 -2.49
N LEU A 58 9.24 -6.88 -2.60
CA LEU A 58 8.86 -7.81 -3.65
C LEU A 58 7.73 -8.69 -3.15
N LEU A 59 6.53 -8.46 -3.68
CA LEU A 59 5.38 -9.31 -3.43
C LEU A 59 5.28 -10.36 -4.52
N SER A 60 4.89 -11.57 -4.13
CA SER A 60 4.72 -12.65 -5.10
C SER A 60 3.40 -12.50 -5.86
N PRO A 61 3.29 -13.09 -7.06
CA PRO A 61 2.01 -13.17 -7.75
C PRO A 61 0.91 -13.80 -6.88
N GLY A 62 1.27 -14.81 -6.08
CA GLY A 62 0.32 -15.46 -5.17
C GLY A 62 -0.24 -14.55 -4.10
N GLN A 63 0.42 -13.43 -3.80
CA GLN A 63 -0.08 -12.43 -2.86
C GLN A 63 -0.91 -11.36 -3.57
N VAL A 64 -0.53 -10.97 -4.77
CA VAL A 64 -1.14 -9.83 -5.47
C VAL A 64 -2.36 -10.24 -6.29
N TYR A 65 -2.28 -11.34 -7.04
CA TYR A 65 -3.38 -11.73 -7.92
C TYR A 65 -4.68 -12.06 -7.19
N PRO A 66 -4.68 -12.74 -6.03
CA PRO A 66 -5.94 -12.93 -5.28
C PRO A 66 -6.60 -11.62 -4.87
N VAL A 67 -5.82 -10.60 -4.54
CA VAL A 67 -6.37 -9.27 -4.20
C VAL A 67 -7.00 -8.65 -5.45
N ILE A 68 -6.33 -8.73 -6.59
CA ILE A 68 -6.86 -8.24 -7.86
C ILE A 68 -8.18 -8.95 -8.19
N ASP A 69 -8.23 -10.26 -8.04
CA ASP A 69 -9.44 -11.04 -8.32
C ASP A 69 -10.59 -10.64 -7.41
N LEU A 70 -10.30 -10.42 -6.13
CA LEU A 70 -11.31 -9.98 -5.18
C LEU A 70 -11.82 -8.59 -5.53
N MET A 71 -10.92 -7.67 -5.88
CA MET A 71 -11.31 -6.32 -6.29
C MET A 71 -12.18 -6.33 -7.55
N ALA A 72 -11.86 -7.22 -8.51
CA ALA A 72 -12.68 -7.38 -9.70
C ALA A 72 -14.06 -7.93 -9.34
N ALA A 73 -14.14 -8.90 -8.44
CA ALA A 73 -15.40 -9.45 -7.97
C ALA A 73 -16.25 -8.41 -7.24
N GLN A 74 -15.61 -7.47 -6.57
CA GLN A 74 -16.29 -6.37 -5.87
C GLN A 74 -16.68 -5.21 -6.81
N GLY A 75 -16.30 -5.28 -8.08
CA GLY A 75 -16.62 -4.24 -9.05
C GLY A 75 -15.73 -3.01 -8.98
N LEU A 76 -14.60 -3.11 -8.31
CA LEU A 76 -13.66 -1.98 -8.16
C LEU A 76 -12.74 -1.81 -9.36
N ILE A 77 -12.44 -2.91 -10.04
CA ILE A 77 -11.60 -2.92 -11.24
C ILE A 77 -12.25 -3.81 -12.28
N ARG A 78 -11.89 -3.55 -13.53
CA ARG A 78 -12.26 -4.38 -14.67
C ARG A 78 -11.02 -5.04 -15.23
N LYS A 79 -11.18 -6.27 -15.71
CA LYS A 79 -10.12 -7.00 -16.39
C LYS A 79 -10.45 -7.05 -17.88
N GLU A 80 -9.47 -6.77 -18.72
CA GLU A 80 -9.60 -6.89 -20.15
C GLU A 80 -8.42 -7.68 -20.70
N ARG A 81 -8.75 -8.80 -21.38
CA ARG A 81 -7.71 -9.61 -21.99
C ARG A 81 -7.30 -8.99 -23.33
N ARG A 82 -6.01 -8.75 -23.48
CA ARG A 82 -5.40 -8.28 -24.71
C ARG A 82 -4.26 -9.22 -25.08
N GLY A 83 -4.52 -10.15 -26.01
CA GLY A 83 -3.56 -11.19 -26.32
C GLY A 83 -3.28 -12.06 -25.11
N ARG A 84 -2.02 -12.12 -24.69
CA ARG A 84 -1.62 -12.88 -23.48
C ARG A 84 -1.70 -12.06 -22.20
N ALA A 85 -1.85 -10.75 -22.33
CA ALA A 85 -1.89 -9.86 -21.18
C ALA A 85 -3.33 -9.68 -20.69
N VAL A 86 -3.50 -9.50 -19.38
CA VAL A 86 -4.75 -9.07 -18.78
C VAL A 86 -4.52 -7.68 -18.24
N LEU A 87 -5.16 -6.71 -18.87
CA LEU A 87 -5.07 -5.31 -18.46
C LEU A 87 -6.14 -5.04 -17.40
N LEU A 88 -5.75 -4.27 -16.41
CA LEU A 88 -6.62 -3.86 -15.31
C LEU A 88 -6.95 -2.38 -15.46
N GLU A 89 -8.17 -2.03 -15.13
CA GLU A 89 -8.66 -0.66 -15.21
C GLU A 89 -9.58 -0.41 -14.01
N ALA A 90 -9.45 0.74 -13.37
CA ALA A 90 -10.35 1.12 -12.29
C ALA A 90 -11.75 1.38 -12.85
N SER A 91 -12.77 0.87 -12.19
CA SER A 91 -14.16 1.21 -12.49
C SER A 91 -14.52 2.57 -11.89
N LEU A 92 -15.71 3.09 -12.21
CA LEU A 92 -16.19 4.32 -11.57
C LEU A 92 -16.27 4.14 -10.05
N LEU A 93 -16.72 2.98 -9.60
CA LEU A 93 -16.74 2.67 -8.17
C LEU A 93 -15.33 2.67 -7.59
N GLY A 94 -14.38 2.08 -8.29
CA GLY A 94 -12.98 2.07 -7.86
C GLY A 94 -12.40 3.47 -7.77
N GLU A 95 -12.68 4.32 -8.74
CA GLU A 95 -12.23 5.72 -8.71
C GLU A 95 -12.82 6.49 -7.53
N SER A 96 -14.11 6.28 -7.25
CA SER A 96 -14.78 6.90 -6.11
C SER A 96 -14.18 6.42 -4.80
N LEU A 97 -13.91 5.13 -4.69
CA LEU A 97 -13.27 4.56 -3.50
C LEU A 97 -11.86 5.12 -3.32
N LEU A 98 -11.10 5.24 -4.40
CA LEU A 98 -9.75 5.80 -4.34
C LEU A 98 -9.76 7.21 -3.78
N LYS A 99 -10.70 8.04 -4.24
CA LYS A 99 -10.84 9.42 -3.78
C LYS A 99 -11.14 9.47 -2.28
N ALA A 100 -12.10 8.66 -1.84
CA ALA A 100 -12.48 8.58 -0.43
C ALA A 100 -11.31 8.10 0.43
N CYS A 101 -10.59 7.07 -0.04
CA CYS A 101 -9.45 6.54 0.69
C CYS A 101 -8.31 7.55 0.80
N ARG A 102 -8.08 8.35 -0.23
CA ARG A 102 -7.05 9.40 -0.17
C ARG A 102 -7.34 10.42 0.90
N GLU A 103 -8.59 10.84 0.99
CA GLU A 103 -9.00 11.82 2.00
C GLU A 103 -8.83 11.24 3.40
N ASP A 104 -9.31 10.03 3.60
CA ASP A 104 -9.20 9.36 4.88
C ASP A 104 -7.75 9.05 5.25
N PHE A 105 -6.95 8.65 4.28
CA PHE A 105 -5.52 8.37 4.50
C PHE A 105 -4.78 9.61 4.98
N ARG A 106 -5.11 10.79 4.45
CA ARG A 106 -4.51 12.03 4.93
C ARG A 106 -4.84 12.29 6.39
N ALA A 107 -6.08 12.04 6.78
CA ALA A 107 -6.51 12.21 8.16
C ALA A 107 -5.77 11.24 9.09
N ILE A 108 -5.66 9.98 8.68
CA ILE A 108 -4.92 8.96 9.43
C ILE A 108 -3.46 9.36 9.54
N GLN A 109 -2.85 9.78 8.44
CA GLN A 109 -1.44 10.16 8.40
C GLN A 109 -1.15 11.31 9.38
N MET A 110 -2.06 12.29 9.45
CA MET A 110 -1.90 13.39 10.39
C MET A 110 -1.91 12.89 11.83
N GLN A 111 -2.79 11.95 12.15
CA GLN A 111 -2.84 11.38 13.51
C GLN A 111 -1.58 10.58 13.82
N LEU A 112 -1.07 9.82 12.86
CA LEU A 112 0.14 9.01 13.06
C LEU A 112 1.39 9.87 13.18
N SER A 113 1.40 11.05 12.54
CA SER A 113 2.58 11.91 12.49
C SER A 113 2.58 12.98 13.58
N ASN A 114 1.51 13.11 14.35
CA ASN A 114 1.37 14.16 15.35
C ASN A 114 1.04 13.58 16.73
N PRO A 115 2.05 13.09 17.47
CA PRO A 115 1.80 12.55 18.81
C PRO A 115 1.38 13.61 19.83
N MET A 116 1.60 14.89 19.53
CA MET A 116 1.23 15.98 20.44
C MET A 116 -0.27 16.03 20.74
N ALA A 117 -1.09 15.59 19.81
CA ALA A 117 -2.52 15.55 20.04
C ALA A 117 -2.90 14.63 21.21
N VAL A 118 -2.16 13.52 21.35
CA VAL A 118 -2.37 12.60 22.47
C VAL A 118 -1.93 13.21 23.78
N GLU A 119 -0.77 13.87 23.79
CA GLU A 119 -0.24 14.53 24.98
C GLU A 119 -1.15 15.62 25.49
N LEU A 120 -1.64 16.49 24.59
CA LEU A 120 -2.56 17.56 24.97
C LEU A 120 -3.84 17.00 25.56
N ARG A 121 -4.33 15.92 25.02
CA ARG A 121 -5.54 15.27 25.51
C ARG A 121 -5.35 14.66 26.90
N ALA A 122 -4.20 14.01 27.11
CA ALA A 122 -3.87 13.42 28.41
C ALA A 122 -3.74 14.51 29.49
N VAL A 123 -3.16 15.66 29.15
CA VAL A 123 -3.03 16.77 30.08
C VAL A 123 -4.38 17.40 30.40
N ALA A 124 -5.29 17.46 29.44
CA ALA A 124 -6.63 18.03 29.63
C ALA A 124 -7.51 17.17 30.55
N GLN A 125 -7.19 15.91 30.71
CA GLN A 125 -7.93 15.00 31.57
C GLN A 125 -7.38 15.05 33.00
#